data_67e092d5eb871328634f96b737741d96
#
_entry.id   67e092d5eb871328634f96b737741d96
#
_cell.length_a   1.000
_cell.length_b   1.000
_cell.length_c   1.000
_cell.angle_alpha   90.00
_cell.angle_beta   90.00
_cell.angle_gamma   90.00
#
_symmetry.space_group_name_H-M   'P 1'
#
loop_
_entity.id
_entity.type
_entity.pdbx_description
1 polymer ?
#
loop_
_entity_poly.entity_id
_entity_poly.type
_entity_poly.pdbx_seq_one_letter_code
_entity_poly.pdbx_strand_id
1 'polypeptide(L)'
;MDDNKLKSDYEYSENRMHIISVQENERKRIARDLHDTVLQNLTHILHQVELSQMYMERDTVKAKLELLSAQQNTKNAIEEIRNIVFDLRPMSFDDLGA
;
A
#
# COMPACT_ATOMS: atom_id res chain seq x y z
N MET A 1 -25.08 27.34 33.62
CA MET A 1 -23.83 26.58 33.81
C MET A 1 -23.83 25.28 33.04
N ASP A 2 -24.93 24.55 33.12
CA ASP A 2 -25.02 23.25 32.44
C ASP A 2 -25.03 23.35 30.92
N ASP A 3 -25.57 24.45 30.37
CA ASP A 3 -25.61 24.66 28.91
C ASP A 3 -24.22 24.80 28.31
N ASN A 4 -23.28 25.44 28.97
CA ASN A 4 -21.92 25.61 28.49
C ASN A 4 -21.15 24.28 28.51
N LYS A 5 -21.39 23.46 29.53
CA LYS A 5 -20.77 22.15 29.66
C LYS A 5 -21.26 21.19 28.57
N LEU A 6 -22.56 21.16 28.35
CA LEU A 6 -23.18 20.34 27.31
C LEU A 6 -22.68 20.74 25.90
N LYS A 7 -22.57 22.03 25.67
CA LYS A 7 -22.07 22.56 24.40
C LYS A 7 -20.60 22.19 24.17
N SER A 8 -19.78 22.25 25.20
CA SER A 8 -18.38 21.88 25.14
C SER A 8 -18.19 20.36 24.86
N ASP A 9 -18.99 19.54 25.51
CA ASP A 9 -18.97 18.10 25.32
C ASP A 9 -19.41 17.72 23.88
N TYR A 10 -20.40 18.41 23.36
CA TYR A 10 -20.90 18.22 22.00
C TYR A 10 -19.83 18.61 20.97
N GLU A 11 -19.18 19.73 21.14
CA GLU A 11 -18.09 20.19 20.26
C GLU A 11 -16.92 19.22 20.28
N TYR A 12 -16.56 18.69 21.44
CA TYR A 12 -15.51 17.68 21.58
C TYR A 12 -15.86 16.40 20.79
N SER A 13 -17.08 15.93 20.91
CA SER A 13 -17.55 14.75 20.16
C SER A 13 -17.51 14.96 18.67
N GLU A 14 -17.93 16.12 18.18
CA GLU A 14 -17.86 16.43 16.75
C GLU A 14 -16.44 16.46 16.23
N ASN A 15 -15.52 17.08 16.96
CA ASN A 15 -14.11 17.12 16.58
C ASN A 15 -13.50 15.73 16.54
N ARG A 16 -13.84 14.89 17.49
CA ARG A 16 -13.36 13.52 17.53
C ARG A 16 -13.88 12.70 16.35
N MET A 17 -15.15 12.83 16.00
CA MET A 17 -15.75 12.17 14.85
C MET A 17 -15.12 12.65 13.54
N HIS A 18 -14.81 13.94 13.45
CA HIS A 18 -14.13 14.50 12.29
C HIS A 18 -12.73 13.91 12.12
N ILE A 19 -11.96 13.81 13.20
CA ILE A 19 -10.62 13.21 13.16
C ILE A 19 -10.68 11.76 12.73
N ILE A 20 -11.62 10.98 13.26
CA ILE A 20 -11.81 9.57 12.86
C ILE A 20 -12.16 9.47 11.38
N SER A 21 -13.03 10.35 10.89
CA SER A 21 -13.42 10.39 9.48
C SER A 21 -12.22 10.67 8.57
N VAL A 22 -11.37 11.61 8.95
CA VAL A 22 -10.15 11.95 8.21
C VAL A 22 -9.19 10.75 8.17
N GLN A 23 -9.01 10.08 9.30
CA GLN A 23 -8.17 8.88 9.38
C GLN A 23 -8.68 7.75 8.50
N GLU A 24 -10.00 7.52 8.49
CA GLU A 24 -10.62 6.51 7.63
C GLU A 24 -10.45 6.83 6.15
N ASN A 25 -10.62 8.07 5.76
CA ASN A 25 -10.42 8.52 4.40
C ASN A 25 -8.98 8.34 3.95
N GLU A 26 -8.04 8.64 4.83
CA GLU A 26 -6.61 8.45 4.58
C GLU A 26 -6.27 6.98 4.40
N ARG A 27 -6.81 6.10 5.24
CA ARG A 27 -6.63 4.65 5.10
C ARG A 27 -7.13 4.13 3.78
N LYS A 28 -8.32 4.58 3.37
CA LYS A 28 -8.91 4.18 2.08
C LYS A 28 -8.05 4.65 0.92
N ARG A 29 -7.51 5.85 1.00
CA ARG A 29 -6.63 6.40 -0.02
C ARG A 29 -5.35 5.56 -0.14
N ILE A 30 -4.71 5.26 0.98
CA ILE A 30 -3.48 4.46 1.01
C ILE A 30 -3.75 3.05 0.48
N ALA A 31 -4.86 2.44 0.87
CA ALA A 31 -5.24 1.11 0.39
C ALA A 31 -5.45 1.10 -1.13
N ARG A 32 -6.05 2.14 -1.67
CA ARG A 32 -6.25 2.30 -3.12
C ARG A 32 -4.91 2.47 -3.83
N ASP A 33 -4.03 3.31 -3.30
CA ASP A 33 -2.70 3.54 -3.86
C ASP A 33 -1.89 2.24 -3.83
N LEU A 34 -1.98 1.47 -2.75
CA LEU A 34 -1.35 0.16 -2.64
C LEU A 34 -1.85 -0.80 -3.72
N HIS A 35 -3.17 -0.86 -3.92
CA HIS A 35 -3.79 -1.71 -4.94
C HIS A 35 -3.27 -1.35 -6.33
N ASP A 36 -3.22 -0.06 -6.66
CA ASP A 36 -2.73 0.42 -7.95
C ASP A 36 -1.25 0.13 -8.14
N THR A 37 -0.44 0.33 -7.10
CA THR A 37 1.00 0.04 -7.12
C THR A 37 1.24 -1.46 -7.36
N VAL A 38 0.52 -2.32 -6.66
CA VAL A 38 0.64 -3.78 -6.83
C VAL A 38 0.30 -4.18 -8.26
N LEU A 39 -0.80 -3.67 -8.80
CA LEU A 39 -1.22 -3.99 -10.18
C LEU A 39 -0.18 -3.55 -11.21
N GLN A 40 0.35 -2.34 -11.06
CA GLN A 40 1.37 -1.82 -11.97
C GLN A 40 2.64 -2.66 -11.92
N ASN A 41 3.10 -3.00 -10.72
CA ASN A 41 4.30 -3.80 -10.54
C ASN A 41 4.13 -5.22 -11.10
N LEU A 42 3.00 -5.86 -10.82
CA LEU A 42 2.72 -7.21 -11.34
C LEU A 42 2.62 -7.21 -12.85
N THR A 43 1.98 -6.20 -13.44
CA THR A 43 1.87 -6.06 -14.88
C THR A 43 3.24 -5.91 -15.53
N HIS A 44 4.09 -5.09 -14.95
CA HIS A 44 5.46 -4.87 -15.44
C HIS A 44 6.28 -6.16 -15.37
N ILE A 45 6.23 -6.86 -14.25
CA ILE A 45 6.93 -8.12 -14.06
C ILE A 45 6.43 -9.18 -15.04
N LEU A 46 5.12 -9.25 -15.25
CA LEU A 46 4.54 -10.17 -16.22
C LEU A 46 5.08 -9.91 -17.61
N HIS A 47 5.15 -8.64 -18.03
CA HIS A 47 5.71 -8.28 -19.33
C HIS A 47 7.17 -8.71 -19.47
N GLN A 48 7.97 -8.57 -18.41
CA GLN A 48 9.37 -9.01 -18.43
C GLN A 48 9.48 -10.53 -18.56
N VAL A 49 8.62 -11.26 -17.88
CA VAL A 49 8.57 -12.73 -17.99
C VAL A 49 8.18 -13.14 -19.41
N GLU A 50 7.17 -12.50 -19.98
CA GLU A 50 6.74 -12.77 -21.35
C GLU A 50 7.85 -12.48 -22.35
N LEU A 51 8.56 -11.35 -22.19
CA LEU A 51 9.71 -11.03 -23.05
C LEU A 51 10.81 -12.07 -22.93
N SER A 52 11.08 -12.51 -21.70
CA SER A 52 12.07 -13.57 -21.47
C SER A 52 11.69 -14.86 -22.23
N GLN A 53 10.42 -15.24 -22.17
CA GLN A 53 9.91 -16.41 -22.89
C GLN A 53 10.08 -16.26 -24.39
N MET A 54 9.84 -15.07 -24.93
CA MET A 54 10.05 -14.81 -26.37
C MET A 54 11.50 -14.94 -26.79
N TYR A 55 12.45 -14.54 -25.94
CA TYR A 55 13.87 -14.59 -26.24
C TYR A 55 14.51 -15.95 -25.95
N MET A 56 13.83 -16.83 -25.23
CA MET A 56 14.41 -18.05 -24.67
C MET A 56 15.11 -18.93 -25.73
N GLU A 57 14.57 -19.00 -26.93
CA GLU A 57 15.14 -19.81 -28.04
C GLU A 57 16.01 -18.99 -28.97
N ARG A 58 15.85 -17.68 -28.99
CA ARG A 58 16.54 -16.81 -29.95
C ARG A 58 17.80 -16.18 -29.37
N ASP A 59 17.74 -15.76 -28.15
CA ASP A 59 18.81 -15.06 -27.46
C ASP A 59 18.72 -15.38 -25.98
N THR A 60 19.37 -16.47 -25.58
CA THR A 60 19.33 -16.96 -24.19
C THR A 60 19.93 -15.97 -23.21
N VAL A 61 20.93 -15.19 -23.63
CA VAL A 61 21.53 -14.16 -22.76
C VAL A 61 20.50 -13.07 -22.47
N LYS A 62 19.79 -12.61 -23.49
CA LYS A 62 18.77 -11.59 -23.33
C LYS A 62 17.60 -12.09 -22.49
N ALA A 63 17.17 -13.34 -22.71
CA ALA A 63 16.15 -13.97 -21.89
C ALA A 63 16.55 -14.00 -20.42
N LYS A 64 17.79 -14.36 -20.14
CA LYS A 64 18.32 -14.42 -18.78
C LYS A 64 18.37 -13.03 -18.12
N LEU A 65 18.79 -12.02 -18.87
CA LEU A 65 18.82 -10.64 -18.39
C LEU A 65 17.43 -10.13 -18.05
N GLU A 66 16.43 -10.45 -18.86
CA GLU A 66 15.04 -10.07 -18.57
C GLU A 66 14.53 -10.76 -17.30
N LEU A 67 14.86 -12.04 -17.08
CA LEU A 67 14.49 -12.76 -15.85
C LEU A 67 15.18 -12.17 -14.62
N LEU A 68 16.44 -11.81 -14.73
CA LEU A 68 17.16 -11.17 -13.62
C LEU A 68 16.56 -9.81 -13.29
N SER A 69 16.17 -9.05 -14.31
CA SER A 69 15.49 -7.78 -14.11
C SER A 69 14.13 -7.96 -13.45
N ALA A 70 13.35 -8.96 -13.90
CA ALA A 70 12.07 -9.29 -13.28
C ALA A 70 12.23 -9.70 -11.82
N GLN A 71 13.26 -10.47 -11.51
CA GLN A 71 13.57 -10.87 -10.15
C GLN A 71 13.87 -9.67 -9.26
N GLN A 72 14.69 -8.74 -9.74
CA GLN A 72 15.03 -7.54 -8.99
C GLN A 72 13.79 -6.66 -8.79
N ASN A 73 12.98 -6.49 -9.83
CA ASN A 73 11.75 -5.70 -9.73
C ASN A 73 10.75 -6.33 -8.76
N THR A 74 10.71 -7.67 -8.70
CA THR A 74 9.88 -8.39 -7.73
C THR A 74 10.34 -8.11 -6.31
N LYS A 75 11.64 -8.16 -6.05
CA LYS A 75 12.20 -7.84 -4.72
C LYS A 75 11.88 -6.42 -4.31
N ASN A 76 12.03 -5.47 -5.22
CA ASN A 76 11.73 -4.07 -4.98
C ASN A 76 10.25 -3.87 -4.68
N ALA A 77 9.37 -4.54 -5.43
CA ALA A 77 7.93 -4.47 -5.23
C ALA A 77 7.52 -5.03 -3.86
N ILE A 78 8.11 -6.13 -3.45
CA ILE A 78 7.86 -6.74 -2.14
C ILE A 78 8.23 -5.76 -1.03
N GLU A 79 9.39 -5.11 -1.15
CA GLU A 79 9.86 -4.14 -0.16
C GLU A 79 8.93 -2.93 -0.08
N GLU A 80 8.52 -2.41 -1.23
CA GLU A 80 7.60 -1.28 -1.31
C GLU A 80 6.25 -1.63 -0.68
N ILE A 81 5.71 -2.81 -0.98
CA ILE A 81 4.44 -3.28 -0.43
C ILE A 81 4.55 -3.44 1.09
N ARG A 82 5.65 -3.99 1.59
CA ARG A 82 5.88 -4.12 3.03
C ARG A 82 5.87 -2.77 3.73
N ASN A 83 6.50 -1.77 3.15
CA ASN A 83 6.54 -0.42 3.72
C ASN A 83 5.15 0.20 3.78
N ILE A 84 4.36 0.05 2.72
CA ILE A 84 3.00 0.57 2.69
C ILE A 84 2.10 -0.15 3.69
N VAL A 85 2.21 -1.47 3.78
CA VAL A 85 1.46 -2.28 4.75
C VAL A 85 1.85 -1.90 6.18
N PHE A 86 3.12 -1.65 6.42
CA PHE A 86 3.58 -1.17 7.72
C PHE A 86 2.94 0.17 8.08
N ASP A 87 2.83 1.09 7.14
CA ASP A 87 2.20 2.38 7.35
C ASP A 87 0.69 2.26 7.61
N LEU A 88 0.03 1.25 7.04
CA LEU A 88 -1.39 0.98 7.26
C LEU A 88 -1.70 0.29 8.58
N ARG A 89 -0.69 -0.31 9.17
CA ARG A 89 -0.82 -1.16 10.34
C ARG A 89 -1.13 -0.44 11.65
N PRO A 90 -0.94 0.82 11.79
CA PRO A 90 -0.47 1.43 13.00
C PRO A 90 -1.39 1.32 14.19
N MET A 91 -2.62 1.63 14.01
CA MET A 91 -3.45 1.91 15.17
C MET A 91 -3.96 0.65 15.84
N SER A 92 -4.43 -0.29 15.05
CA SER A 92 -5.09 -1.48 15.60
C SER A 92 -4.12 -2.42 16.32
N PHE A 93 -2.87 -2.47 15.90
CA PHE A 93 -1.88 -3.33 16.53
C PHE A 93 -1.44 -2.80 17.88
N ASP A 94 -1.24 -1.50 17.97
CA ASP A 94 -0.89 -0.84 19.22
C ASP A 94 -2.05 -0.89 20.20
N ASP A 95 -3.28 -0.74 19.70
CA ASP A 95 -4.49 -0.81 20.51
C ASP A 95 -4.77 -2.22 21.02
N LEU A 96 -4.32 -3.25 20.33
CA LEU A 96 -4.48 -4.63 20.78
C LEU A 96 -3.46 -5.02 21.85
N GLY A 97 -2.67 -4.08 22.28
CA GLY A 97 -1.84 -4.27 23.44
C GLY A 97 -0.60 -5.07 23.20
N ALA A 98 -0.15 -4.99 22.05
CA ALA A 98 1.13 -5.59 21.79
C ALA A 98 2.18 -5.04 22.72
#